data_a58d368d5498f56e13a4f090fba1eebf
#
_entry.id   a58d368d5498f56e13a4f090fba1eebf
#
_cell.length_a   1.000
_cell.length_b   1.000
_cell.length_c   1.000
_cell.angle_alpha   90.00
_cell.angle_beta   90.00
_cell.angle_gamma   90.00
#
_symmetry.space_group_name_H-M   'P 1'
#
loop_
_entity.id
_entity.type
_entity.pdbx_description
1 polymer ?
#
loop_
_entity_poly.entity_id
_entity_poly.type
_entity_poly.pdbx_seq_one_letter_code
_entity_poly.pdbx_strand_id
1 'polypeptide(L)'
;EGTWYDGFAGNIESNYLGATGNALKLYDKLDMIKDERDLANSFEQLAGDTYANITQREQDITGVFKNTLEILQNSENNTKENVKVSIIAGKGTTKEDTTGVVNYDYNTVGAMALREVERSYKHKFGYSLGYSRTDFEFDGTKDKDRADTIQIGLHNKYSLGDWEIKNDLFGSVSFFVVDRS
;
A
#
# COMPACT_ATOMS: atom_id res chain seq x y z
N GLU A 1 -9.43 30.74 -11.06
CA GLU A 1 -8.78 30.12 -9.87
C GLU A 1 -7.86 29.05 -10.39
N GLY A 2 -6.54 29.18 -10.12
CA GLY A 2 -5.52 28.30 -10.64
C GLY A 2 -5.72 26.87 -10.17
N THR A 3 -5.47 25.93 -11.06
CA THR A 3 -5.46 24.51 -10.73
C THR A 3 -4.12 24.12 -10.10
N TRP A 4 -4.05 23.02 -9.38
CA TRP A 4 -2.82 22.58 -8.72
C TRP A 4 -1.65 22.34 -9.70
N TYR A 5 -1.96 22.06 -10.96
CA TYR A 5 -0.96 21.83 -12.00
C TYR A 5 -0.47 23.12 -12.71
N ASP A 6 -1.04 24.31 -12.41
CA ASP A 6 -0.60 25.58 -13.01
C ASP A 6 0.87 25.88 -12.69
N GLY A 7 1.29 25.60 -11.43
CA GLY A 7 2.69 25.72 -11.04
C GLY A 7 3.61 24.70 -11.72
N PHE A 8 3.11 23.51 -12.00
CA PHE A 8 3.84 22.47 -12.69
C PHE A 8 3.98 22.78 -14.17
N ALA A 9 2.90 23.24 -14.82
CA ALA A 9 2.90 23.70 -16.21
C ALA A 9 3.88 24.87 -16.42
N GLY A 10 3.88 25.86 -15.51
CA GLY A 10 4.82 26.98 -15.54
C GLY A 10 6.29 26.56 -15.41
N ASN A 11 6.58 25.54 -14.61
CA ASN A 11 7.92 24.97 -14.52
C ASN A 11 8.34 24.25 -15.81
N ILE A 12 7.43 23.52 -16.46
CA ILE A 12 7.67 22.87 -17.74
C ILE A 12 8.01 23.93 -18.80
N GLU A 13 7.18 24.97 -18.93
CA GLU A 13 7.37 26.04 -19.89
C GLU A 13 8.71 26.77 -19.67
N SER A 14 9.06 27.07 -18.42
CA SER A 14 10.32 27.78 -18.11
C SER A 14 11.57 26.97 -18.43
N ASN A 15 11.49 25.64 -18.41
CA ASN A 15 12.62 24.74 -18.67
C ASN A 15 12.67 24.21 -20.11
N TYR A 16 11.67 24.49 -20.94
CA TYR A 16 11.58 24.00 -22.33
C TYR A 16 12.81 24.39 -23.18
N LEU A 17 13.23 25.66 -23.12
CA LEU A 17 14.34 26.17 -23.92
C LEU A 17 15.71 25.57 -23.56
N GLY A 18 15.85 25.02 -22.37
CA GLY A 18 17.06 24.32 -21.90
C GLY A 18 16.99 22.79 -22.00
N ALA A 19 15.85 22.24 -22.42
CA ALA A 19 15.64 20.82 -22.46
C ALA A 19 16.42 20.10 -23.54
N THR A 20 16.97 18.93 -23.22
CA THR A 20 17.72 18.05 -24.14
C THR A 20 17.29 16.60 -23.97
N GLY A 21 17.53 15.78 -24.98
CA GLY A 21 17.32 14.33 -24.91
C GLY A 21 15.87 13.94 -24.68
N ASN A 22 15.60 13.15 -23.64
CA ASN A 22 14.25 12.64 -23.34
C ASN A 22 13.31 13.74 -22.81
N ALA A 23 13.84 14.75 -22.13
CA ALA A 23 13.04 15.88 -21.67
C ALA A 23 12.48 16.69 -22.85
N LEU A 24 13.28 16.95 -23.87
CA LEU A 24 12.82 17.62 -25.09
C LEU A 24 11.72 16.82 -25.79
N LYS A 25 11.91 15.50 -25.93
CA LYS A 25 10.88 14.63 -26.54
C LYS A 25 9.56 14.63 -25.76
N LEU A 26 9.63 14.74 -24.44
CA LEU A 26 8.44 14.85 -23.60
C LEU A 26 7.72 16.16 -23.85
N TYR A 27 8.44 17.27 -23.89
CA TYR A 27 7.88 18.59 -24.15
C TYR A 27 7.26 18.68 -25.55
N ASP A 28 7.93 18.12 -26.57
CA ASP A 28 7.39 18.06 -27.94
C ASP A 28 6.08 17.27 -27.99
N LYS A 29 5.96 16.19 -27.19
CA LYS A 29 4.72 15.43 -27.11
C LYS A 29 3.60 16.22 -26.40
N LEU A 30 3.91 16.95 -25.34
CA LEU A 30 2.94 17.79 -24.64
C LEU A 30 2.43 18.93 -25.52
N ASP A 31 3.31 19.55 -26.32
CA ASP A 31 2.95 20.62 -27.27
C ASP A 31 2.06 20.12 -28.42
N MET A 32 2.08 18.82 -28.72
CA MET A 32 1.20 18.20 -29.70
C MET A 32 -0.23 17.99 -29.19
N ILE A 33 -0.47 18.07 -27.89
CA ILE A 33 -1.79 17.87 -27.29
C ILE A 33 -2.60 19.15 -27.45
N LYS A 34 -3.65 19.09 -28.27
CA LYS A 34 -4.50 20.27 -28.59
C LYS A 34 -5.77 20.35 -27.73
N ASP A 35 -6.10 19.30 -27.00
CA ASP A 35 -7.26 19.26 -26.12
C ASP A 35 -6.82 19.55 -24.69
N GLU A 36 -7.43 20.56 -24.05
CA GLU A 36 -7.11 20.93 -22.66
C GLU A 36 -7.33 19.77 -21.69
N ARG A 37 -8.31 18.89 -21.97
CA ARG A 37 -8.59 17.73 -21.12
C ARG A 37 -7.49 16.68 -21.25
N ASP A 38 -7.01 16.43 -22.46
CA ASP A 38 -5.92 15.47 -22.70
C ASP A 38 -4.60 16.01 -22.14
N LEU A 39 -4.39 17.32 -22.19
CA LEU A 39 -3.24 17.97 -21.57
C LEU A 39 -3.30 17.86 -20.03
N ALA A 40 -4.45 18.12 -19.44
CA ALA A 40 -4.67 17.96 -17.99
C ALA A 40 -4.43 16.51 -17.55
N ASN A 41 -4.99 15.54 -18.25
CA ASN A 41 -4.77 14.11 -17.98
C ASN A 41 -3.30 13.72 -18.08
N SER A 42 -2.56 14.29 -19.08
CA SER A 42 -1.14 14.05 -19.23
C SER A 42 -0.32 14.66 -18.10
N PHE A 43 -0.69 15.82 -17.58
CA PHE A 43 -0.06 16.42 -16.42
C PHE A 43 -0.36 15.63 -15.14
N GLU A 44 -1.58 15.14 -14.95
CA GLU A 44 -1.95 14.27 -13.85
C GLU A 44 -1.11 12.99 -13.86
N GLN A 45 -0.97 12.34 -15.03
CA GLN A 45 -0.10 11.17 -15.17
C GLN A 45 1.37 11.48 -14.89
N LEU A 46 1.89 12.63 -15.34
CA LEU A 46 3.27 13.05 -15.08
C LEU A 46 3.51 13.43 -13.63
N ALA A 47 2.54 14.06 -12.97
CA ALA A 47 2.59 14.40 -11.56
C ALA A 47 2.51 13.18 -10.64
N GLY A 48 2.13 12.03 -11.22
CA GLY A 48 2.16 10.74 -10.52
C GLY A 48 0.98 10.52 -9.61
N ASP A 49 -0.24 10.69 -10.10
CA ASP A 49 -1.47 10.34 -9.38
C ASP A 49 -1.45 8.92 -8.83
N THR A 50 -0.76 8.02 -9.55
CA THR A 50 -0.48 6.66 -9.08
C THR A 50 0.28 6.64 -7.74
N TYR A 51 1.06 7.68 -7.43
CA TYR A 51 1.76 7.80 -6.15
C TYR A 51 0.92 8.43 -5.05
N ALA A 52 -0.12 9.20 -5.39
CA ALA A 52 -1.04 9.78 -4.41
C ALA A 52 -1.72 8.71 -3.55
N ASN A 53 -1.92 7.51 -4.10
CA ASN A 53 -2.57 6.39 -3.44
C ASN A 53 -1.62 5.49 -2.63
N ILE A 54 -0.31 5.79 -2.56
CA ILE A 54 0.65 4.92 -1.84
C ILE A 54 0.23 4.74 -0.39
N THR A 55 -0.17 5.81 0.28
CA THR A 55 -0.59 5.75 1.69
C THR A 55 -1.83 4.87 1.86
N GLN A 56 -2.81 4.98 0.97
CA GLN A 56 -4.02 4.16 1.00
C GLN A 56 -3.69 2.69 0.73
N ARG A 57 -2.84 2.42 -0.26
CA ARG A 57 -2.37 1.06 -0.57
C ARG A 57 -1.65 0.41 0.60
N GLU A 58 -0.80 1.16 1.30
CA GLU A 58 -0.14 0.69 2.53
C GLU A 58 -1.14 0.41 3.66
N GLN A 59 -2.20 1.21 3.79
CA GLN A 59 -3.27 0.96 4.76
C GLN A 59 -4.04 -0.32 4.43
N ASP A 60 -4.35 -0.57 3.16
CA ASP A 60 -5.03 -1.78 2.71
C ASP A 60 -4.19 -3.03 2.99
N ILE A 61 -2.90 -3.01 2.63
CA ILE A 61 -1.95 -4.08 2.95
C ILE A 61 -1.88 -4.32 4.47
N THR A 62 -1.73 -3.25 5.24
CA THR A 62 -1.66 -3.30 6.71
C THR A 62 -2.95 -3.87 7.30
N GLY A 63 -4.10 -3.52 6.75
CA GLY A 63 -5.40 -4.07 7.14
C GLY A 63 -5.48 -5.58 6.98
N VAL A 64 -5.00 -6.10 5.86
CA VAL A 64 -4.97 -7.57 5.62
C VAL A 64 -4.05 -8.27 6.60
N PHE A 65 -2.86 -7.71 6.90
CA PHE A 65 -1.96 -8.25 7.92
C PHE A 65 -2.58 -8.23 9.32
N LYS A 66 -3.22 -7.12 9.70
CA LYS A 66 -3.90 -6.98 10.99
C LYS A 66 -5.01 -8.01 11.17
N ASN A 67 -5.84 -8.21 10.17
CA ASN A 67 -6.89 -9.22 10.21
C ASN A 67 -6.32 -10.63 10.35
N THR A 68 -5.25 -10.95 9.63
CA THR A 68 -4.56 -12.26 9.73
C THR A 68 -3.95 -12.47 11.11
N LEU A 69 -3.34 -11.42 11.69
CA LEU A 69 -2.79 -11.46 13.04
C LEU A 69 -3.89 -11.75 14.09
N GLU A 70 -5.03 -11.09 13.98
CA GLU A 70 -6.16 -11.29 14.88
C GLU A 70 -6.68 -12.73 14.82
N ILE A 71 -6.77 -13.31 13.62
CA ILE A 71 -7.12 -14.73 13.45
C ILE A 71 -6.09 -15.63 14.16
N LEU A 72 -4.80 -15.37 13.97
CA LEU A 72 -3.73 -16.13 14.62
C LEU A 72 -3.74 -16.00 16.14
N GLN A 73 -3.94 -14.80 16.68
CA GLN A 73 -4.03 -14.57 18.12
C GLN A 73 -5.22 -15.29 18.77
N ASN A 74 -6.32 -15.41 18.04
CA ASN A 74 -7.55 -16.05 18.53
C ASN A 74 -7.61 -17.56 18.24
N SER A 75 -6.74 -18.08 17.37
CA SER A 75 -6.67 -19.53 17.09
C SER A 75 -6.03 -20.30 18.25
N GLU A 76 -6.48 -21.55 18.44
CA GLU A 76 -5.84 -22.45 19.37
C GLU A 76 -4.44 -22.83 18.92
N ASN A 77 -3.54 -23.00 19.89
CA ASN A 77 -2.17 -23.39 19.61
C ASN A 77 -2.02 -24.92 19.74
N ASN A 78 -1.85 -25.57 18.61
CA ASN A 78 -1.71 -27.03 18.53
C ASN A 78 -0.26 -27.49 18.34
N THR A 79 0.73 -26.57 18.38
CA THR A 79 2.13 -26.92 18.19
C THR A 79 2.90 -26.90 19.51
N LYS A 80 3.87 -27.81 19.66
CA LYS A 80 4.76 -27.87 20.85
C LYS A 80 5.62 -26.62 21.01
N GLU A 81 5.81 -25.86 19.92
CA GLU A 81 6.69 -24.68 19.89
C GLU A 81 5.92 -23.36 20.03
N ASN A 82 4.61 -23.41 20.26
CA ASN A 82 3.77 -22.22 20.34
C ASN A 82 3.83 -21.33 19.09
N VAL A 83 4.01 -21.93 17.92
CA VAL A 83 4.02 -21.24 16.63
C VAL A 83 2.72 -21.52 15.90
N LYS A 84 2.06 -20.44 15.48
CA LYS A 84 0.86 -20.47 14.67
C LYS A 84 1.19 -19.91 13.29
N VAL A 85 0.65 -20.49 12.24
CA VAL A 85 0.85 -20.04 10.85
C VAL A 85 -0.50 -19.88 10.16
N SER A 86 -0.65 -18.82 9.40
CA SER A 86 -1.83 -18.57 8.58
C SER A 86 -1.45 -18.08 7.19
N ILE A 87 -2.31 -18.37 6.23
CA ILE A 87 -2.25 -17.75 4.91
C ILE A 87 -2.82 -16.34 5.03
N ILE A 88 -2.15 -15.38 4.40
CA ILE A 88 -2.66 -14.05 4.16
C ILE A 88 -3.42 -14.10 2.84
N ALA A 89 -4.69 -13.71 2.84
CA ALA A 89 -5.48 -13.55 1.64
C ALA A 89 -6.44 -12.38 1.82
N GLY A 90 -6.46 -11.48 0.87
CA GLY A 90 -7.34 -10.33 0.87
C GLY A 90 -7.55 -9.79 -0.53
N LYS A 91 -8.70 -9.22 -0.76
CA LYS A 91 -8.99 -8.44 -1.96
C LYS A 91 -9.96 -7.32 -1.60
N GLY A 92 -9.87 -6.24 -2.31
CA GLY A 92 -10.76 -5.11 -2.13
C GLY A 92 -10.74 -4.20 -3.33
N THR A 93 -11.65 -3.25 -3.30
CA THR A 93 -11.79 -2.20 -4.30
C THR A 93 -11.82 -0.88 -3.55
N THR A 94 -10.95 0.04 -3.92
CA THR A 94 -11.01 1.40 -3.41
C THR A 94 -11.82 2.24 -4.39
N LYS A 95 -12.93 2.79 -3.91
CA LYS A 95 -13.80 3.70 -4.65
C LYS A 95 -13.86 5.01 -3.88
N GLU A 96 -13.06 5.95 -4.27
CA GLU A 96 -13.11 7.30 -3.73
C GLU A 96 -13.56 8.27 -4.82
N ASP A 97 -14.57 9.08 -4.52
CA ASP A 97 -15.00 10.20 -5.38
C ASP A 97 -14.08 11.43 -5.22
N THR A 98 -12.85 11.23 -4.73
CA THR A 98 -11.89 12.31 -4.51
C THR A 98 -11.19 12.63 -5.83
N THR A 99 -11.30 13.84 -6.30
CA THR A 99 -10.63 14.31 -7.50
C THR A 99 -9.11 14.15 -7.39
N GLY A 100 -8.50 13.40 -8.31
CA GLY A 100 -7.06 13.13 -8.33
C GLY A 100 -6.64 11.85 -7.61
N VAL A 101 -7.57 11.03 -7.14
CA VAL A 101 -7.31 9.70 -6.60
C VAL A 101 -7.87 8.65 -7.57
N VAL A 102 -7.00 7.88 -8.18
CA VAL A 102 -7.42 6.80 -9.10
C VAL A 102 -7.94 5.63 -8.30
N ASN A 103 -9.13 5.15 -8.64
CA ASN A 103 -9.69 3.94 -8.05
C ASN A 103 -8.86 2.72 -8.46
N TYR A 104 -8.77 1.75 -7.58
CA TYR A 104 -8.03 0.51 -7.86
C TYR A 104 -8.67 -0.70 -7.19
N ASP A 105 -8.47 -1.83 -7.81
CA ASP A 105 -8.69 -3.15 -7.21
C ASP A 105 -7.36 -3.69 -6.69
N TYR A 106 -7.39 -4.41 -5.56
CA TYR A 106 -6.21 -5.10 -5.08
C TYR A 106 -6.49 -6.56 -4.71
N ASN A 107 -5.47 -7.38 -4.89
CA ASN A 107 -5.47 -8.78 -4.48
C ASN A 107 -4.17 -9.10 -3.75
N THR A 108 -4.28 -9.51 -2.49
CA THR A 108 -3.14 -9.82 -1.62
C THR A 108 -3.11 -11.30 -1.29
N VAL A 109 -1.94 -11.90 -1.45
CA VAL A 109 -1.66 -13.27 -1.02
C VAL A 109 -0.32 -13.34 -0.28
N GLY A 110 -0.24 -14.22 0.74
CA GLY A 110 0.98 -14.34 1.53
C GLY A 110 0.86 -15.33 2.66
N ALA A 111 1.76 -15.22 3.63
CA ALA A 111 1.75 -16.03 4.85
C ALA A 111 2.25 -15.23 6.04
N MET A 112 1.76 -15.57 7.22
CA MET A 112 2.17 -15.00 8.50
C MET A 112 2.38 -16.12 9.52
N ALA A 113 3.43 -15.98 10.32
CA ALA A 113 3.68 -16.79 11.49
C ALA A 113 3.66 -15.92 12.73
N LEU A 114 3.04 -16.44 13.81
CA LEU A 114 3.00 -15.85 15.14
C LEU A 114 3.55 -16.84 16.13
N ARG A 115 4.53 -16.45 16.93
CA ARG A 115 4.96 -17.20 18.11
C ARG A 115 4.55 -16.49 19.37
N GLU A 116 3.87 -17.19 20.27
CA GLU A 116 3.45 -16.69 21.57
C GLU A 116 4.15 -17.47 22.69
N VAL A 117 4.66 -16.76 23.68
CA VAL A 117 5.32 -17.32 24.85
C VAL A 117 4.57 -16.86 26.10
N GLU A 118 4.10 -17.80 26.91
CA GLU A 118 3.53 -17.48 28.22
C GLU A 118 4.63 -17.11 29.21
N ARG A 119 4.64 -15.85 29.65
CA ARG A 119 5.55 -15.38 30.70
C ARG A 119 5.01 -15.59 32.11
N SER A 120 3.69 -15.59 32.23
CA SER A 120 2.97 -15.87 33.46
C SER A 120 1.53 -16.27 33.15
N TYR A 121 0.80 -16.76 34.13
CA TYR A 121 -0.62 -17.17 34.01
C TYR A 121 -1.53 -16.08 33.38
N LYS A 122 -1.12 -14.79 33.45
CA LYS A 122 -1.92 -13.66 32.97
C LYS A 122 -1.26 -12.90 31.82
N HIS A 123 -0.07 -13.32 31.37
CA HIS A 123 0.72 -12.55 30.44
C HIS A 123 1.32 -13.43 29.35
N LYS A 124 0.94 -13.15 28.11
CA LYS A 124 1.53 -13.72 26.90
C LYS A 124 2.29 -12.63 26.15
N PHE A 125 3.47 -12.96 25.71
CA PHE A 125 4.27 -12.13 24.81
C PHE A 125 4.47 -12.88 23.49
N GLY A 126 4.36 -12.19 22.37
CA GLY A 126 4.51 -12.79 21.05
C GLY A 126 5.28 -11.92 20.09
N TYR A 127 5.72 -12.54 19.02
CA TYR A 127 6.25 -11.87 17.86
C TYR A 127 5.74 -12.51 16.58
N SER A 128 5.52 -11.70 15.55
CA SER A 128 5.05 -12.15 14.25
C SER A 128 6.00 -11.76 13.15
N LEU A 129 5.99 -12.56 12.08
CA LEU A 129 6.65 -12.31 10.82
C LEU A 129 5.66 -12.64 9.71
N GLY A 130 5.47 -11.73 8.79
CA GLY A 130 4.60 -11.91 7.64
C GLY A 130 5.27 -11.46 6.35
N TYR A 131 4.89 -12.11 5.26
CA TYR A 131 5.21 -11.70 3.90
C TYR A 131 3.97 -11.78 3.06
N SER A 132 3.74 -10.76 2.24
CA SER A 132 2.67 -10.77 1.25
C SER A 132 3.11 -10.15 -0.06
N ARG A 133 2.42 -10.57 -1.11
CA ARG A 133 2.42 -9.93 -2.42
C ARG A 133 1.03 -9.39 -2.69
N THR A 134 0.97 -8.13 -3.09
CA THR A 134 -0.26 -7.45 -3.46
C THR A 134 -0.14 -6.95 -4.90
N ASP A 135 -1.06 -7.35 -5.74
CA ASP A 135 -1.22 -6.82 -7.09
C ASP A 135 -2.33 -5.76 -7.06
N PHE A 136 -2.08 -4.62 -7.69
CA PHE A 136 -3.02 -3.49 -7.85
C PHE A 136 -3.34 -3.31 -9.32
N GLU A 137 -4.61 -3.13 -9.62
CA GLU A 137 -5.13 -2.83 -10.96
C GLU A 137 -5.91 -1.50 -10.89
N PHE A 138 -5.50 -0.51 -11.66
CA PHE A 138 -6.08 0.83 -11.62
C PHE A 138 -7.21 0.98 -12.63
N ASP A 139 -8.31 1.60 -12.21
CA ASP A 139 -9.45 1.86 -13.07
C ASP A 139 -9.09 2.86 -14.18
N GLY A 140 -9.52 2.56 -15.41
CA GLY A 140 -9.34 3.46 -16.55
C GLY A 140 -7.95 3.43 -17.19
N THR A 141 -7.00 2.67 -16.64
CA THR A 141 -5.66 2.50 -17.20
C THR A 141 -5.34 1.01 -17.38
N LYS A 142 -4.25 0.71 -18.10
CA LYS A 142 -3.69 -0.66 -18.15
C LYS A 142 -2.56 -0.85 -17.15
N ASP A 143 -2.33 0.16 -16.33
CA ASP A 143 -1.23 0.16 -15.38
C ASP A 143 -1.51 -0.85 -14.25
N LYS A 144 -0.47 -1.59 -13.91
CA LYS A 144 -0.50 -2.58 -12.84
C LYS A 144 0.71 -2.35 -11.96
N ASP A 145 0.43 -2.27 -10.67
CA ASP A 145 1.48 -2.19 -9.67
C ASP A 145 1.51 -3.46 -8.84
N ARG A 146 2.69 -3.77 -8.34
CA ARG A 146 2.89 -4.87 -7.41
C ARG A 146 3.65 -4.38 -6.19
N ALA A 147 3.22 -4.80 -5.01
CA ALA A 147 3.93 -4.59 -3.77
C ALA A 147 4.32 -5.93 -3.14
N ASP A 148 5.60 -6.10 -2.84
CA ASP A 148 6.09 -7.17 -1.97
C ASP A 148 6.33 -6.57 -0.58
N THR A 149 5.63 -7.07 0.44
CA THR A 149 5.64 -6.50 1.80
C THR A 149 6.14 -7.51 2.82
N ILE A 150 7.08 -7.09 3.66
CA ILE A 150 7.52 -7.82 4.84
C ILE A 150 7.03 -7.05 6.06
N GLN A 151 6.41 -7.76 7.00
CA GLN A 151 5.94 -7.21 8.28
C GLN A 151 6.55 -7.97 9.44
N ILE A 152 6.97 -7.23 10.46
CA ILE A 152 7.38 -7.76 11.76
C ILE A 152 6.51 -7.13 12.85
N GLY A 153 6.19 -7.90 13.90
CA GLY A 153 5.36 -7.43 14.99
C GLY A 153 5.80 -7.96 16.34
N LEU A 154 5.51 -7.17 17.37
CA LEU A 154 5.62 -7.52 18.79
C LEU A 154 4.24 -7.43 19.41
N HIS A 155 3.86 -8.45 20.17
CA HIS A 155 2.51 -8.62 20.69
C HIS A 155 2.56 -8.83 22.18
N ASN A 156 1.62 -8.23 22.88
CA ASN A 156 1.53 -8.33 24.32
C ASN A 156 0.07 -8.48 24.73
N LYS A 157 -0.23 -9.50 25.50
CA LYS A 157 -1.59 -9.85 25.92
C LYS A 157 -1.63 -10.06 27.42
N TYR A 158 -2.47 -9.29 28.10
CA TYR A 158 -2.74 -9.40 29.53
C TYR A 158 -4.19 -9.82 29.78
N SER A 159 -4.37 -10.83 30.63
CA SER A 159 -5.70 -11.27 31.09
C SER A 159 -5.92 -10.82 32.54
N LEU A 160 -6.90 -9.95 32.76
CA LEU A 160 -7.25 -9.39 34.06
C LEU A 160 -8.70 -9.76 34.41
N GLY A 161 -8.91 -10.96 34.95
CA GLY A 161 -10.24 -11.50 35.17
C GLY A 161 -10.97 -11.71 33.84
N ASP A 162 -12.13 -11.04 33.70
CA ASP A 162 -12.92 -11.09 32.46
C ASP A 162 -12.42 -10.11 31.35
N TRP A 163 -11.37 -9.33 31.64
CA TRP A 163 -10.79 -8.36 30.71
C TRP A 163 -9.54 -8.91 30.05
N GLU A 164 -9.42 -8.66 28.74
CA GLU A 164 -8.26 -8.94 27.95
C GLU A 164 -7.72 -7.66 27.30
N ILE A 165 -6.48 -7.32 27.61
CA ILE A 165 -5.79 -6.15 27.04
C ILE A 165 -4.74 -6.66 26.05
N LYS A 166 -4.88 -6.28 24.79
CA LYS A 166 -3.92 -6.56 23.72
C LYS A 166 -3.21 -5.28 23.32
N ASN A 167 -1.89 -5.34 23.20
CA ASN A 167 -1.07 -4.27 22.66
C ASN A 167 -0.20 -4.86 21.57
N ASP A 168 -0.36 -4.36 20.35
CA ASP A 168 0.37 -4.79 19.18
C ASP A 168 1.18 -3.61 18.62
N LEU A 169 2.48 -3.84 18.40
CA LEU A 169 3.37 -2.94 17.71
C LEU A 169 3.92 -3.67 16.50
N PHE A 170 3.71 -3.13 15.32
CA PHE A 170 4.25 -3.72 14.09
C PHE A 170 4.79 -2.65 13.14
N GLY A 171 5.76 -3.07 12.34
CA GLY A 171 6.32 -2.29 11.25
C GLY A 171 6.35 -3.13 9.99
N SER A 172 6.18 -2.47 8.85
CA SER A 172 6.24 -3.09 7.54
C SER A 172 7.14 -2.30 6.60
N VAL A 173 7.70 -3.01 5.63
CA VAL A 173 8.43 -2.44 4.51
C VAL A 173 7.86 -3.04 3.23
N SER A 174 7.41 -2.19 2.32
CA SER A 174 6.87 -2.57 1.03
C SER A 174 7.78 -2.11 -0.10
N PHE A 175 8.01 -3.01 -1.04
CA PHE A 175 8.75 -2.75 -2.27
C PHE A 175 7.75 -2.72 -3.43
N PHE A 176 7.56 -1.54 -4.01
CA PHE A 176 6.65 -1.36 -5.14
C PHE A 176 7.37 -1.51 -6.46
N VAL A 177 6.79 -2.29 -7.36
CA VAL A 177 7.16 -2.37 -8.77
C VAL A 177 6.01 -1.79 -9.57
N VAL A 178 6.27 -0.69 -10.26
CA VAL A 178 5.29 0.03 -11.07
C VAL A 178 5.51 -0.35 -12.53
N ASP A 179 4.51 -0.96 -13.16
CA ASP A 179 4.53 -1.29 -14.58
C ASP A 179 3.60 -0.33 -15.32
N ARG A 180 4.21 0.54 -16.13
CA ARG A 180 3.51 1.54 -16.94
C ARG A 180 3.55 1.12 -18.40
N SER A 181 2.40 0.87 -18.95
CA SER A 181 2.21 0.52 -20.37
C SER A 181 1.80 1.72 -21.24
#